data_d906120160d4a39f417690a73fe15e2e
#
_entry.id   d906120160d4a39f417690a73fe15e2e
#
_cell.length_a   1.000
_cell.length_b   1.000
_cell.length_c   1.000
_cell.angle_alpha   90.00
_cell.angle_beta   90.00
_cell.angle_gamma   90.00
#
_symmetry.space_group_name_H-M   'P 1'
#
loop_
_entity.id
_entity.type
_entity.pdbx_description
1 polymer ?
#
loop_
_entity_poly.entity_id
_entity_poly.type
_entity_poly.pdbx_seq_one_letter_code
_entity_poly.pdbx_strand_id
1 'polypeptide(L)'
;MIHSRYDIFEKRGDAGVLLAHGITGAPTEMKPLVRKLAAAGFTVACPQLAGHCSTLKELRQTRWTDWYASLRASLHMLRSQCSSVFVSGLSMGALLALKLAIDHPDEIDGVATLSATFFYDGWNVPPLRQRYLLPLLVYSPLRHFMSYHEPPPYGIKDERIRNIIAAVYAGDSTHMPEKYGYSEFPGDTIRETFRLIKSVKRDLSRITTPLLIVHSTEDDMASLENARFLAARVASSQVETFYVDDTYHVLTLDRRKHDVAERVAGFFLRRNAAIADVESLHLTAACDIAGGDIHHGNRF
;
A
#
# COMPACT_ATOMS: atom_id res chain seq x y z
N MET A 1 0.31 -3.43 -22.41
CA MET A 1 0.46 -2.42 -21.34
C MET A 1 1.77 -1.71 -21.56
N ILE A 2 1.80 -0.37 -21.53
CA ILE A 2 3.06 0.39 -21.56
C ILE A 2 3.61 0.28 -20.14
N HIS A 3 4.60 -0.58 -19.92
CA HIS A 3 5.32 -0.63 -18.66
C HIS A 3 6.16 0.64 -18.55
N SER A 4 5.95 1.38 -17.46
CA SER A 4 6.85 2.48 -17.14
C SER A 4 8.24 1.93 -16.84
N ARG A 5 9.29 2.71 -17.16
CA ARG A 5 10.67 2.34 -16.82
C ARG A 5 10.92 2.25 -15.30
N TYR A 6 9.97 2.72 -14.48
CA TYR A 6 10.04 2.70 -13.03
C TYR A 6 9.18 1.61 -12.40
N ASP A 7 8.34 0.91 -13.19
CA ASP A 7 7.60 -0.24 -12.70
C ASP A 7 8.56 -1.32 -12.19
N ILE A 8 8.21 -1.95 -11.08
CA ILE A 8 8.91 -3.13 -10.58
C ILE A 8 8.00 -4.33 -10.79
N PHE A 9 8.51 -5.34 -11.49
CA PHE A 9 7.85 -6.61 -11.66
C PHE A 9 8.85 -7.76 -11.48
N GLU A 10 8.60 -8.61 -10.48
CA GLU A 10 9.43 -9.77 -10.15
C GLU A 10 8.56 -11.04 -10.21
N LYS A 11 8.67 -11.79 -11.30
CA LYS A 11 7.93 -13.05 -11.44
C LYS A 11 8.62 -14.17 -10.64
N ARG A 12 7.85 -14.88 -9.82
CA ARG A 12 8.30 -16.02 -9.00
C ARG A 12 7.24 -17.13 -9.02
N GLY A 13 6.47 -17.29 -7.96
CA GLY A 13 5.44 -18.30 -7.78
C GLY A 13 4.05 -17.89 -8.29
N ASP A 14 3.07 -18.70 -7.92
CA ASP A 14 1.66 -18.56 -8.31
C ASP A 14 0.86 -17.64 -7.39
N ALA A 15 1.42 -17.22 -6.28
CA ALA A 15 0.84 -16.20 -5.41
C ALA A 15 1.42 -14.81 -5.75
N GLY A 16 0.54 -13.84 -6.00
CA GLY A 16 0.89 -12.47 -6.39
C GLY A 16 0.81 -11.48 -5.22
N VAL A 17 1.70 -10.48 -5.20
CA VAL A 17 1.61 -9.34 -4.28
C VAL A 17 1.69 -8.03 -5.07
N LEU A 18 0.67 -7.21 -4.93
CA LEU A 18 0.61 -5.86 -5.48
C LEU A 18 1.03 -4.84 -4.43
N LEU A 19 1.98 -3.97 -4.77
CA LEU A 19 2.49 -2.94 -3.88
C LEU A 19 2.18 -1.54 -4.40
N ALA A 20 1.80 -0.63 -3.48
CA ALA A 20 1.54 0.78 -3.78
C ALA A 20 2.46 1.69 -2.96
N HIS A 21 3.20 2.57 -3.63
CA HIS A 21 4.05 3.57 -2.99
C HIS A 21 3.24 4.76 -2.43
N GLY A 22 3.91 5.61 -1.64
CA GLY A 22 3.30 6.79 -1.00
C GLY A 22 3.04 7.96 -1.96
N ILE A 23 2.40 9.01 -1.41
CA ILE A 23 2.21 10.28 -2.11
C ILE A 23 3.57 10.88 -2.46
N THR A 24 3.72 11.43 -3.66
CA THR A 24 4.98 11.96 -4.21
C THR A 24 6.14 10.97 -4.26
N GLY A 25 5.97 9.74 -3.76
CA GLY A 25 6.98 8.69 -3.75
C GLY A 25 7.18 8.00 -5.11
N ALA A 26 7.91 6.91 -5.09
CA ALA A 26 8.22 6.10 -6.28
C ALA A 26 8.26 4.60 -5.91
N PRO A 27 8.14 3.68 -6.90
CA PRO A 27 8.26 2.24 -6.63
C PRO A 27 9.55 1.84 -5.93
N THR A 28 10.60 2.66 -6.04
CA THR A 28 11.89 2.43 -5.38
C THR A 28 11.81 2.41 -3.86
N GLU A 29 10.88 3.14 -3.25
CA GLU A 29 10.70 3.13 -1.78
C GLU A 29 10.19 1.79 -1.27
N MET A 30 9.53 1.00 -2.15
CA MET A 30 9.02 -0.33 -1.83
C MET A 30 10.04 -1.46 -2.05
N LYS A 31 11.23 -1.18 -2.60
CA LYS A 31 12.23 -2.21 -2.93
C LYS A 31 12.63 -3.15 -1.80
N PRO A 32 12.81 -2.71 -0.53
CA PRO A 32 13.12 -3.65 0.54
C PRO A 32 12.03 -4.69 0.72
N LEU A 33 10.76 -4.28 0.63
CA LEU A 33 9.60 -5.16 0.71
C LEU A 33 9.51 -6.06 -0.53
N VAL A 34 9.70 -5.52 -1.74
CA VAL A 34 9.76 -6.31 -2.99
C VAL A 34 10.76 -7.45 -2.88
N ARG A 35 11.99 -7.17 -2.43
CA ARG A 35 13.05 -8.16 -2.30
C ARG A 35 12.67 -9.29 -1.33
N LYS A 36 12.07 -8.93 -0.19
CA LYS A 36 11.63 -9.90 0.82
C LYS A 36 10.52 -10.80 0.29
N LEU A 37 9.51 -10.23 -0.33
CA LEU A 37 8.38 -10.96 -0.90
C LEU A 37 8.81 -11.87 -2.07
N ALA A 38 9.66 -11.35 -2.97
CA ALA A 38 10.21 -12.16 -4.06
C ALA A 38 11.08 -13.32 -3.55
N ALA A 39 11.88 -13.09 -2.51
CA ALA A 39 12.66 -14.14 -1.84
C ALA A 39 11.75 -15.17 -1.13
N ALA A 40 10.56 -14.77 -0.69
CA ALA A 40 9.55 -15.65 -0.13
C ALA A 40 8.72 -16.42 -1.20
N GLY A 41 9.01 -16.22 -2.48
CA GLY A 41 8.38 -16.94 -3.59
C GLY A 41 7.18 -16.24 -4.23
N PHE A 42 6.83 -15.03 -3.80
CA PHE A 42 5.73 -14.27 -4.41
C PHE A 42 6.12 -13.63 -5.73
N THR A 43 5.22 -13.64 -6.70
CA THR A 43 5.26 -12.75 -7.86
C THR A 43 4.87 -11.34 -7.41
N VAL A 44 5.75 -10.35 -7.57
CA VAL A 44 5.55 -9.01 -7.00
C VAL A 44 5.43 -7.97 -8.10
N ALA A 45 4.40 -7.13 -8.01
CA ALA A 45 4.21 -5.96 -8.86
C ALA A 45 4.15 -4.68 -8.02
N CYS A 46 4.91 -3.65 -8.41
CA CYS A 46 4.82 -2.32 -7.85
C CYS A 46 4.82 -1.30 -8.99
N PRO A 47 3.64 -0.89 -9.49
CA PRO A 47 3.55 0.04 -10.59
C PRO A 47 3.90 1.45 -10.17
N GLN A 48 4.40 2.23 -11.11
CA GLN A 48 4.40 3.68 -11.03
C GLN A 48 2.95 4.18 -11.08
N LEU A 49 2.54 4.93 -10.07
CA LEU A 49 1.23 5.58 -10.09
C LEU A 49 1.21 6.75 -11.09
N ALA A 50 0.08 7.00 -11.72
CA ALA A 50 -0.08 8.06 -12.72
C ALA A 50 0.48 9.41 -12.21
N GLY A 51 1.29 10.08 -13.04
CA GLY A 51 1.91 11.36 -12.74
C GLY A 51 3.10 11.32 -11.77
N HIS A 52 3.37 10.17 -11.12
CA HIS A 52 4.58 10.01 -10.30
C HIS A 52 5.80 9.68 -11.18
N CYS A 53 7.00 9.90 -10.66
CA CYS A 53 8.26 9.66 -11.37
C CYS A 53 8.35 10.38 -12.74
N SER A 54 7.70 11.51 -12.89
CA SER A 54 7.65 12.32 -14.10
C SER A 54 7.98 13.80 -13.78
N THR A 55 7.06 14.72 -13.95
CA THR A 55 7.19 16.11 -13.55
C THR A 55 6.11 16.50 -12.53
N LEU A 56 6.40 17.49 -11.67
CA LEU A 56 5.38 18.05 -10.76
C LEU A 56 4.17 18.59 -11.52
N LYS A 57 4.36 19.08 -12.76
CA LYS A 57 3.28 19.55 -13.62
C LYS A 57 2.34 18.40 -14.00
N GLU A 58 2.87 17.25 -14.35
CA GLU A 58 2.08 16.05 -14.66
C GLU A 58 1.39 15.49 -13.42
N LEU A 59 2.10 15.44 -12.27
CA LEU A 59 1.50 15.02 -11.01
C LEU A 59 0.31 15.91 -10.62
N ARG A 60 0.41 17.22 -10.75
CA ARG A 60 -0.70 18.16 -10.48
C ARG A 60 -1.95 17.91 -11.34
N GLN A 61 -1.80 17.33 -12.52
CA GLN A 61 -2.90 17.05 -13.44
C GLN A 61 -3.60 15.73 -13.13
N THR A 62 -3.01 14.87 -12.32
CA THR A 62 -3.60 13.57 -11.96
C THR A 62 -4.57 13.68 -10.79
N ARG A 63 -5.51 12.74 -10.76
CA ARG A 63 -6.48 12.55 -9.69
C ARG A 63 -6.18 11.26 -8.96
N TRP A 64 -6.69 11.11 -7.76
CA TRP A 64 -6.57 9.85 -7.02
C TRP A 64 -7.18 8.66 -7.79
N THR A 65 -8.17 8.90 -8.65
CA THR A 65 -8.76 7.88 -9.54
C THR A 65 -7.80 7.37 -10.59
N ASP A 66 -6.85 8.21 -11.04
CA ASP A 66 -5.83 7.82 -12.01
C ASP A 66 -4.75 6.97 -11.33
N TRP A 67 -4.39 7.31 -10.09
CA TRP A 67 -3.50 6.48 -9.24
C TRP A 67 -4.13 5.12 -8.99
N TYR A 68 -5.40 5.12 -8.62
CA TYR A 68 -6.18 3.90 -8.42
C TYR A 68 -6.26 3.06 -9.70
N ALA A 69 -6.48 3.67 -10.86
CA ALA A 69 -6.53 2.98 -12.15
C ALA A 69 -5.19 2.30 -12.49
N SER A 70 -4.05 2.94 -12.20
CA SER A 70 -2.71 2.33 -12.36
C SER A 70 -2.59 1.05 -11.52
N LEU A 71 -3.03 1.11 -10.27
CA LEU A 71 -2.96 -0.02 -9.35
C LEU A 71 -3.94 -1.14 -9.76
N ARG A 72 -5.17 -0.79 -10.16
CA ARG A 72 -6.18 -1.74 -10.64
C ARG A 72 -5.73 -2.50 -11.89
N ALA A 73 -5.07 -1.81 -12.82
CA ALA A 73 -4.52 -2.46 -14.02
C ALA A 73 -3.48 -3.54 -13.65
N SER A 74 -2.65 -3.27 -12.64
CA SER A 74 -1.68 -4.24 -12.12
C SER A 74 -2.34 -5.37 -11.32
N LEU A 75 -3.46 -5.12 -10.63
CA LEU A 75 -4.27 -6.17 -9.99
C LEU A 75 -4.79 -7.16 -11.04
N HIS A 76 -5.43 -6.67 -12.11
CA HIS A 76 -5.92 -7.53 -13.19
C HIS A 76 -4.79 -8.34 -13.85
N MET A 77 -3.62 -7.75 -14.04
CA MET A 77 -2.46 -8.46 -14.58
C MET A 77 -2.01 -9.57 -13.62
N LEU A 78 -1.93 -9.33 -12.32
CA LEU A 78 -1.59 -10.38 -11.35
C LEU A 78 -2.65 -11.46 -11.28
N ARG A 79 -3.94 -11.13 -11.24
CA ARG A 79 -5.04 -12.11 -11.22
C ARG A 79 -5.09 -13.00 -12.47
N SER A 80 -4.59 -12.52 -13.62
CA SER A 80 -4.47 -13.36 -14.83
C SER A 80 -3.30 -14.35 -14.77
N GLN A 81 -2.39 -14.24 -13.79
CA GLN A 81 -1.17 -15.02 -13.70
C GLN A 81 -0.95 -15.73 -12.36
N CYS A 82 -1.77 -15.42 -11.36
CA CYS A 82 -1.64 -15.90 -10.00
C CYS A 82 -3.00 -16.41 -9.48
N SER A 83 -3.00 -17.51 -8.75
CA SER A 83 -4.18 -18.10 -8.11
C SER A 83 -4.66 -17.25 -6.94
N SER A 84 -3.72 -16.69 -6.15
CA SER A 84 -4.01 -15.78 -5.04
C SER A 84 -3.32 -14.44 -5.23
N VAL A 85 -3.94 -13.34 -4.80
CA VAL A 85 -3.36 -11.99 -4.87
C VAL A 85 -3.55 -11.23 -3.57
N PHE A 86 -2.44 -10.74 -3.04
CA PHE A 86 -2.37 -9.91 -1.86
C PHE A 86 -2.01 -8.47 -2.23
N VAL A 87 -2.39 -7.51 -1.41
CA VAL A 87 -2.10 -6.09 -1.68
C VAL A 87 -1.46 -5.44 -0.46
N SER A 88 -0.43 -4.63 -0.67
CA SER A 88 0.15 -3.79 0.38
C SER A 88 0.46 -2.41 -0.15
N GLY A 89 0.53 -1.43 0.75
CA GLY A 89 0.90 -0.07 0.37
C GLY A 89 1.38 0.75 1.56
N LEU A 90 2.15 1.81 1.25
CA LEU A 90 2.70 2.75 2.22
C LEU A 90 1.90 4.05 2.20
N SER A 91 1.48 4.56 3.36
CA SER A 91 0.85 5.88 3.51
C SER A 91 -0.39 6.04 2.61
N MET A 92 -0.38 6.92 1.62
CA MET A 92 -1.41 7.03 0.57
C MET A 92 -1.58 5.70 -0.19
N GLY A 93 -0.50 4.99 -0.46
CA GLY A 93 -0.55 3.67 -1.08
C GLY A 93 -1.34 2.66 -0.27
N ALA A 94 -1.31 2.74 1.07
CA ALA A 94 -2.14 1.92 1.95
C ALA A 94 -3.64 2.23 1.78
N LEU A 95 -3.99 3.50 1.57
CA LEU A 95 -5.38 3.89 1.27
C LEU A 95 -5.85 3.35 -0.09
N LEU A 96 -4.98 3.35 -1.09
CA LEU A 96 -5.27 2.74 -2.40
C LEU A 96 -5.44 1.23 -2.29
N ALA A 97 -4.61 0.54 -1.49
CA ALA A 97 -4.74 -0.89 -1.20
C ALA A 97 -6.09 -1.20 -0.52
N LEU A 98 -6.47 -0.42 0.49
CA LEU A 98 -7.78 -0.53 1.13
C LEU A 98 -8.94 -0.26 0.16
N LYS A 99 -8.79 0.73 -0.72
CA LYS A 99 -9.81 1.04 -1.74
C LYS A 99 -9.98 -0.11 -2.74
N LEU A 100 -8.91 -0.78 -3.14
CA LEU A 100 -8.99 -2.00 -3.95
C LEU A 100 -9.75 -3.10 -3.22
N ALA A 101 -9.46 -3.36 -1.95
CA ALA A 101 -10.16 -4.37 -1.15
C ALA A 101 -11.64 -4.06 -0.95
N ILE A 102 -12.02 -2.77 -0.89
CA ILE A 102 -13.43 -2.34 -0.86
C ILE A 102 -14.15 -2.63 -2.17
N ASP A 103 -13.49 -2.36 -3.29
CA ASP A 103 -14.11 -2.42 -4.63
C ASP A 103 -14.01 -3.81 -5.26
N HIS A 104 -13.02 -4.60 -4.88
CA HIS A 104 -12.69 -5.91 -5.42
C HIS A 104 -12.48 -6.96 -4.31
N PRO A 105 -13.48 -7.16 -3.41
CA PRO A 105 -13.31 -8.06 -2.26
C PRO A 105 -13.00 -9.50 -2.66
N ASP A 106 -13.51 -9.96 -3.80
CA ASP A 106 -13.33 -11.34 -4.31
C ASP A 106 -12.02 -11.52 -5.09
N GLU A 107 -11.29 -10.43 -5.35
CA GLU A 107 -10.02 -10.45 -6.09
C GLU A 107 -8.81 -10.30 -5.16
N ILE A 108 -8.99 -10.09 -3.85
CA ILE A 108 -7.92 -9.79 -2.91
C ILE A 108 -8.01 -10.70 -1.68
N ASP A 109 -7.00 -11.52 -1.51
CA ASP A 109 -6.94 -12.58 -0.50
C ASP A 109 -6.36 -12.11 0.84
N GLY A 110 -5.80 -10.91 0.89
CA GLY A 110 -5.29 -10.27 2.10
C GLY A 110 -4.67 -8.91 1.83
N VAL A 111 -4.75 -8.02 2.82
CA VAL A 111 -4.20 -6.66 2.75
C VAL A 111 -3.22 -6.41 3.87
N ALA A 112 -2.09 -5.77 3.58
CA ALA A 112 -1.17 -5.24 4.59
C ALA A 112 -1.01 -3.72 4.40
N THR A 113 -1.39 -2.93 5.40
CA THR A 113 -1.22 -1.48 5.38
C THR A 113 0.02 -1.07 6.15
N LEU A 114 0.83 -0.18 5.57
CA LEU A 114 2.02 0.40 6.18
C LEU A 114 1.77 1.90 6.39
N SER A 115 1.77 2.37 7.62
CA SER A 115 1.54 3.79 7.99
C SER A 115 0.32 4.39 7.28
N ALA A 116 -0.83 3.69 7.25
CA ALA A 116 -2.04 4.19 6.60
C ALA A 116 -2.46 5.55 7.17
N THR A 117 -2.55 6.58 6.31
CA THR A 117 -2.72 7.98 6.75
C THR A 117 -4.14 8.48 6.50
N PHE A 118 -4.96 8.43 7.53
CA PHE A 118 -6.33 9.01 7.54
C PHE A 118 -6.35 10.42 8.12
N PHE A 119 -5.38 10.73 8.98
CA PHE A 119 -5.18 12.00 9.66
C PHE A 119 -3.70 12.34 9.65
N TYR A 120 -3.36 13.57 9.30
CA TYR A 120 -2.01 14.09 9.38
C TYR A 120 -1.80 14.70 10.77
N ASP A 121 -1.69 13.86 11.79
CA ASP A 121 -1.67 14.20 13.21
C ASP A 121 -0.40 13.73 13.94
N GLY A 122 0.65 13.43 13.19
CA GLY A 122 1.95 13.12 13.72
C GLY A 122 2.63 14.33 14.41
N TRP A 123 3.63 14.07 15.21
CA TRP A 123 4.29 15.09 16.05
C TRP A 123 5.02 16.18 15.24
N ASN A 124 5.37 15.92 13.97
CA ASN A 124 6.02 16.90 13.08
C ASN A 124 5.00 17.78 12.34
N VAL A 125 3.70 17.54 12.49
CA VAL A 125 2.65 18.30 11.82
C VAL A 125 2.01 19.32 12.78
N PRO A 126 2.17 20.65 12.56
CA PRO A 126 1.61 21.66 13.45
C PRO A 126 0.07 21.60 13.52
N PRO A 127 -0.54 21.47 14.73
CA PRO A 127 -1.98 21.23 14.88
C PRO A 127 -2.88 22.28 14.22
N LEU A 128 -2.53 23.56 14.29
CA LEU A 128 -3.30 24.66 13.68
C LEU A 128 -3.28 24.61 12.15
N ARG A 129 -2.15 24.27 11.54
CA ARG A 129 -2.03 24.10 10.09
C ARG A 129 -2.89 22.96 9.61
N GLN A 130 -2.85 21.83 10.30
CA GLN A 130 -3.55 20.61 9.94
C GLN A 130 -5.07 20.78 9.99
N ARG A 131 -5.59 21.27 11.10
CA ARG A 131 -7.03 21.22 11.39
C ARG A 131 -7.84 22.30 10.65
N TYR A 132 -7.27 23.45 10.42
CA TYR A 132 -8.02 24.62 9.92
C TYR A 132 -7.43 25.20 8.63
N LEU A 133 -6.13 25.39 8.56
CA LEU A 133 -5.52 26.10 7.45
C LEU A 133 -5.40 25.23 6.20
N LEU A 134 -4.91 24.01 6.35
CA LEU A 134 -4.67 23.10 5.22
C LEU A 134 -5.97 22.74 4.48
N PRO A 135 -7.09 22.33 5.13
CA PRO A 135 -8.35 22.11 4.42
C PRO A 135 -8.86 23.36 3.70
N LEU A 136 -8.80 24.54 4.34
CA LEU A 136 -9.22 25.77 3.72
C LEU A 136 -8.44 26.08 2.44
N LEU A 137 -7.13 25.90 2.46
CA LEU A 137 -6.25 26.16 1.35
C LEU A 137 -6.42 25.16 0.21
N VAL A 138 -6.43 23.86 0.50
CA VAL A 138 -6.51 22.82 -0.54
C VAL A 138 -7.87 22.74 -1.23
N TYR A 139 -8.94 23.24 -0.59
CA TYR A 139 -10.26 23.32 -1.20
C TYR A 139 -10.52 24.69 -1.85
N SER A 140 -9.63 25.67 -1.72
CA SER A 140 -9.69 26.95 -2.42
C SER A 140 -8.98 26.89 -3.78
N PRO A 141 -9.20 27.88 -4.70
CA PRO A 141 -8.40 28.00 -5.92
C PRO A 141 -6.90 28.21 -5.67
N LEU A 142 -6.50 28.69 -4.50
CA LEU A 142 -5.11 28.92 -4.13
C LEU A 142 -4.25 27.66 -4.20
N ARG A 143 -4.85 26.45 -4.06
CA ARG A 143 -4.14 25.18 -4.17
C ARG A 143 -3.29 25.03 -5.42
N HIS A 144 -3.71 25.65 -6.53
CA HIS A 144 -2.99 25.60 -7.81
C HIS A 144 -1.62 26.29 -7.76
N PHE A 145 -1.46 27.21 -6.83
CA PHE A 145 -0.25 28.01 -6.63
C PHE A 145 0.54 27.57 -5.38
N MET A 146 0.04 26.55 -4.67
CA MET A 146 0.62 26.11 -3.42
C MET A 146 1.36 24.78 -3.58
N SER A 147 2.44 24.69 -2.85
CA SER A 147 3.14 23.44 -2.56
C SER A 147 3.59 23.42 -1.10
N TYR A 148 3.55 22.27 -0.51
CA TYR A 148 4.10 22.02 0.81
C TYR A 148 5.44 21.28 0.66
N HIS A 149 6.48 21.78 1.28
CA HIS A 149 7.76 21.10 1.37
C HIS A 149 7.84 20.37 2.71
N GLU A 150 8.07 19.08 2.64
CA GLU A 150 8.22 18.27 3.84
C GLU A 150 9.51 18.66 4.58
N PRO A 151 9.40 19.06 5.85
CA PRO A 151 10.59 19.35 6.64
C PRO A 151 11.25 18.05 7.13
N PRO A 152 12.54 18.09 7.49
CA PRO A 152 13.14 16.97 8.18
C PRO A 152 12.30 16.57 9.41
N PRO A 153 12.20 15.27 9.72
CA PRO A 153 13.05 14.17 9.29
C PRO A 153 12.56 13.40 8.06
N TYR A 154 11.60 13.89 7.27
CA TYR A 154 11.10 13.26 6.04
C TYR A 154 10.50 11.85 6.28
N GLY A 155 9.89 11.63 7.42
CA GLY A 155 9.36 10.31 7.78
C GLY A 155 10.42 9.24 8.05
N ILE A 156 11.70 9.60 8.25
CA ILE A 156 12.82 8.67 8.33
C ILE A 156 13.70 8.96 9.55
N LYS A 157 13.81 8.00 10.46
CA LYS A 157 14.63 8.07 11.67
C LYS A 157 16.10 7.73 11.41
N ASP A 158 16.38 6.87 10.44
CA ASP A 158 17.73 6.51 10.03
C ASP A 158 18.44 7.72 9.42
N GLU A 159 19.47 8.21 10.12
CA GLU A 159 20.21 9.42 9.73
C GLU A 159 20.90 9.26 8.36
N ARG A 160 21.45 8.10 8.08
CA ARG A 160 22.12 7.83 6.79
C ARG A 160 21.13 7.93 5.64
N ILE A 161 19.96 7.31 5.77
CA ILE A 161 18.93 7.35 4.74
C ILE A 161 18.36 8.77 4.62
N ARG A 162 18.12 9.44 5.75
CA ARG A 162 17.65 10.83 5.77
C ARG A 162 18.60 11.77 5.04
N ASN A 163 19.91 11.62 5.22
CA ASN A 163 20.90 12.43 4.51
C ASN A 163 20.89 12.18 2.99
N ILE A 164 20.68 10.94 2.56
CA ILE A 164 20.50 10.61 1.14
C ILE A 164 19.24 11.30 0.58
N ILE A 165 18.12 11.22 1.29
CA ILE A 165 16.87 11.88 0.88
C ILE A 165 17.04 13.39 0.84
N ALA A 166 17.68 13.98 1.84
CA ALA A 166 17.97 15.43 1.87
C ALA A 166 18.80 15.86 0.65
N ALA A 167 19.81 15.08 0.26
CA ALA A 167 20.63 15.36 -0.94
C ALA A 167 19.79 15.27 -2.22
N VAL A 168 18.93 14.25 -2.35
CA VAL A 168 17.98 14.14 -3.47
C VAL A 168 17.08 15.36 -3.54
N TYR A 169 16.54 15.79 -2.41
CA TYR A 169 15.64 16.94 -2.32
C TYR A 169 16.34 18.29 -2.58
N ALA A 170 17.64 18.37 -2.29
CA ALA A 170 18.45 19.53 -2.63
C ALA A 170 18.81 19.64 -4.13
N GLY A 171 18.39 18.66 -4.96
CA GLY A 171 18.65 18.66 -6.39
C GLY A 171 20.07 18.21 -6.75
N ASP A 172 20.71 17.40 -5.92
CA ASP A 172 21.97 16.75 -6.27
C ASP A 172 21.78 15.91 -7.53
N SER A 173 22.45 16.31 -8.61
CA SER A 173 22.35 15.69 -9.92
C SER A 173 22.77 14.21 -9.96
N THR A 174 23.43 13.73 -8.93
CA THR A 174 23.77 12.31 -8.77
C THR A 174 22.57 11.45 -8.36
N HIS A 175 21.51 12.08 -7.84
CA HIS A 175 20.30 11.44 -7.35
C HIS A 175 19.09 11.92 -8.18
N MET A 176 18.55 11.07 -9.01
CA MET A 176 17.41 11.38 -9.90
C MET A 176 16.12 11.59 -9.08
N PRO A 177 15.59 12.82 -8.92
CA PRO A 177 14.36 13.07 -8.15
C PRO A 177 13.18 12.28 -8.70
N GLU A 178 13.10 12.16 -10.03
CA GLU A 178 12.04 11.40 -10.71
C GLU A 178 12.01 9.93 -10.32
N LYS A 179 13.15 9.38 -9.87
CA LYS A 179 13.29 7.98 -9.47
C LYS A 179 13.00 7.77 -7.98
N TYR A 180 13.25 8.77 -7.15
CA TYR A 180 13.16 8.66 -5.68
C TYR A 180 11.98 9.41 -5.09
N GLY A 181 11.22 10.14 -5.90
CA GLY A 181 10.08 10.93 -5.47
C GLY A 181 10.39 12.43 -5.41
N TYR A 182 9.37 13.20 -5.07
CA TYR A 182 9.43 14.66 -5.00
C TYR A 182 9.44 15.15 -3.55
N SER A 183 10.25 16.17 -3.26
CA SER A 183 10.25 16.89 -1.97
C SER A 183 9.05 17.82 -1.79
N GLU A 184 8.33 18.07 -2.88
CA GLU A 184 7.27 19.05 -2.98
C GLU A 184 5.92 18.34 -3.13
N PHE A 185 4.98 18.68 -2.27
CA PHE A 185 3.61 18.19 -2.27
C PHE A 185 2.69 19.26 -2.85
N PRO A 186 2.32 19.18 -4.12
CA PRO A 186 1.42 20.16 -4.73
C PRO A 186 0.05 20.20 -4.05
N GLY A 187 -0.52 21.37 -3.87
CA GLY A 187 -1.84 21.53 -3.26
C GLY A 187 -2.96 20.74 -3.97
N ASP A 188 -2.86 20.59 -5.29
CA ASP A 188 -3.77 19.74 -6.07
C ASP A 188 -3.64 18.26 -5.68
N THR A 189 -2.42 17.76 -5.53
CA THR A 189 -2.12 16.38 -5.12
C THR A 189 -2.60 16.12 -3.69
N ILE A 190 -2.37 17.07 -2.76
CA ILE A 190 -2.87 16.99 -1.39
C ILE A 190 -4.39 16.93 -1.37
N ARG A 191 -5.08 17.76 -2.17
CA ARG A 191 -6.55 17.72 -2.29
C ARG A 191 -7.05 16.37 -2.78
N GLU A 192 -6.42 15.78 -3.77
CA GLU A 192 -6.81 14.47 -4.28
C GLU A 192 -6.59 13.37 -3.23
N THR A 193 -5.53 13.47 -2.43
CA THR A 193 -5.31 12.58 -1.28
C THR A 193 -6.43 12.71 -0.24
N PHE A 194 -6.88 13.92 0.09
CA PHE A 194 -8.04 14.10 0.98
C PHE A 194 -9.34 13.53 0.41
N ARG A 195 -9.52 13.57 -0.92
CA ARG A 195 -10.66 12.93 -1.58
C ARG A 195 -10.60 11.40 -1.46
N LEU A 196 -9.42 10.83 -1.65
CA LEU A 196 -9.19 9.40 -1.43
C LEU A 196 -9.47 9.02 0.03
N ILE A 197 -8.92 9.75 1.01
CA ILE A 197 -9.18 9.54 2.43
C ILE A 197 -10.69 9.54 2.71
N LYS A 198 -11.42 10.54 2.18
CA LYS A 198 -12.88 10.64 2.37
C LYS A 198 -13.61 9.42 1.78
N SER A 199 -13.21 8.98 0.59
CA SER A 199 -13.78 7.81 -0.08
C SER A 199 -13.55 6.54 0.74
N VAL A 200 -12.31 6.28 1.17
CA VAL A 200 -11.96 5.09 1.95
C VAL A 200 -12.66 5.10 3.32
N LYS A 201 -12.62 6.24 4.04
CA LYS A 201 -13.29 6.37 5.36
C LYS A 201 -14.77 6.01 5.34
N ARG A 202 -15.47 6.39 4.27
CA ARG A 202 -16.91 6.11 4.12
C ARG A 202 -17.20 4.61 4.05
N ASP A 203 -16.31 3.86 3.41
CA ASP A 203 -16.57 2.48 3.01
C ASP A 203 -15.71 1.45 3.81
N LEU A 204 -15.02 1.85 4.88
CA LEU A 204 -14.15 0.96 5.69
C LEU A 204 -14.88 -0.27 6.24
N SER A 205 -16.15 -0.14 6.62
CA SER A 205 -16.96 -1.26 7.13
C SER A 205 -17.27 -2.33 6.07
N ARG A 206 -16.92 -2.11 4.81
CA ARG A 206 -17.06 -3.11 3.75
C ARG A 206 -15.81 -3.99 3.61
N ILE A 207 -14.73 -3.69 4.32
CA ILE A 207 -13.50 -4.49 4.28
C ILE A 207 -13.71 -5.72 5.17
N THR A 208 -13.90 -6.87 4.54
CA THR A 208 -13.98 -8.20 5.17
C THR A 208 -12.71 -9.04 4.96
N THR A 209 -11.88 -8.62 4.01
CA THR A 209 -10.59 -9.23 3.68
C THR A 209 -9.66 -9.28 4.90
N PRO A 210 -8.91 -10.37 5.14
CA PRO A 210 -7.89 -10.43 6.18
C PRO A 210 -6.91 -9.25 6.08
N LEU A 211 -6.63 -8.62 7.22
CA LEU A 211 -5.92 -7.34 7.27
C LEU A 211 -4.76 -7.37 8.27
N LEU A 212 -3.56 -7.00 7.83
CA LEU A 212 -2.44 -6.65 8.68
C LEU A 212 -2.26 -5.13 8.71
N ILE A 213 -2.24 -4.54 9.89
CA ILE A 213 -2.00 -3.11 10.11
C ILE A 213 -0.61 -2.94 10.72
N VAL A 214 0.31 -2.36 9.96
CA VAL A 214 1.67 -2.03 10.45
C VAL A 214 1.77 -0.52 10.60
N HIS A 215 2.16 -0.06 11.78
CA HIS A 215 2.26 1.37 12.07
C HIS A 215 3.39 1.66 13.06
N SER A 216 4.09 2.77 12.87
CA SER A 216 5.10 3.22 13.84
C SER A 216 4.44 3.82 15.09
N THR A 217 5.01 3.51 16.25
CA THR A 217 4.63 4.20 17.51
C THR A 217 5.18 5.61 17.60
N GLU A 218 6.16 5.93 16.74
CA GLU A 218 6.86 7.22 16.70
C GLU A 218 6.64 7.96 15.36
N ASP A 219 5.56 7.63 14.63
CA ASP A 219 5.27 8.20 13.32
C ASP A 219 5.16 9.74 13.40
N ASP A 220 5.97 10.44 12.60
CA ASP A 220 6.08 11.89 12.58
C ASP A 220 4.99 12.58 11.76
N MET A 221 4.31 11.83 10.86
CA MET A 221 3.28 12.33 9.93
C MET A 221 1.87 11.94 10.33
N ALA A 222 1.70 10.68 10.77
CA ALA A 222 0.40 10.06 11.06
C ALA A 222 0.49 9.28 12.38
N SER A 223 -0.14 9.78 13.44
CA SER A 223 -0.06 9.15 14.76
C SER A 223 -0.63 7.72 14.76
N LEU A 224 -0.32 6.96 15.81
CA LEU A 224 -0.83 5.59 16.00
C LEU A 224 -2.37 5.52 16.01
N GLU A 225 -3.05 6.66 16.25
CA GLU A 225 -4.51 6.74 16.17
C GLU A 225 -5.05 6.39 14.78
N ASN A 226 -4.25 6.56 13.71
CA ASN A 226 -4.60 6.12 12.36
C ASN A 226 -4.78 4.60 12.28
N ALA A 227 -3.88 3.84 12.90
CA ALA A 227 -3.95 2.38 12.96
C ALA A 227 -5.15 1.92 13.81
N ARG A 228 -5.37 2.53 14.98
CA ARG A 228 -6.51 2.25 15.85
C ARG A 228 -7.83 2.57 15.17
N PHE A 229 -7.89 3.71 14.47
CA PHE A 229 -9.04 4.12 13.68
C PHE A 229 -9.40 3.08 12.60
N LEU A 230 -8.41 2.56 11.88
CA LEU A 230 -8.60 1.54 10.85
C LEU A 230 -9.11 0.24 11.49
N ALA A 231 -8.42 -0.27 12.51
CA ALA A 231 -8.78 -1.52 13.19
C ALA A 231 -10.21 -1.51 13.74
N ALA A 232 -10.67 -0.36 14.26
CA ALA A 232 -11.99 -0.22 14.85
C ALA A 232 -13.14 -0.11 13.84
N ARG A 233 -12.85 0.04 12.52
CA ARG A 233 -13.89 0.33 11.51
C ARG A 233 -14.02 -0.70 10.41
N VAL A 234 -13.06 -1.57 10.22
CA VAL A 234 -13.17 -2.68 9.26
C VAL A 234 -14.09 -3.77 9.79
N ALA A 235 -14.77 -4.49 8.89
CA ALA A 235 -15.60 -5.64 9.24
C ALA A 235 -14.85 -6.98 9.15
N SER A 236 -13.54 -6.95 8.87
CA SER A 236 -12.73 -8.16 8.82
C SER A 236 -12.71 -8.85 10.19
N SER A 237 -12.99 -10.14 10.21
CA SER A 237 -12.84 -10.99 11.39
C SER A 237 -11.38 -11.37 11.69
N GLN A 238 -10.46 -11.03 10.79
CA GLN A 238 -9.04 -11.37 10.86
C GLN A 238 -8.20 -10.10 10.71
N VAL A 239 -8.06 -9.36 11.80
CA VAL A 239 -7.22 -8.17 11.87
C VAL A 239 -6.01 -8.44 12.76
N GLU A 240 -4.83 -8.37 12.18
CA GLU A 240 -3.56 -8.38 12.91
C GLU A 240 -3.01 -6.96 12.98
N THR A 241 -2.40 -6.59 14.11
CA THR A 241 -1.69 -5.33 14.27
C THR A 241 -0.22 -5.58 14.59
N PHE A 242 0.66 -4.77 14.01
CA PHE A 242 2.08 -4.76 14.33
C PHE A 242 2.55 -3.32 14.52
N TYR A 243 2.67 -2.90 15.77
CA TYR A 243 3.17 -1.58 16.14
C TYR A 243 4.69 -1.66 16.30
N VAL A 244 5.39 -0.75 15.60
CA VAL A 244 6.86 -0.79 15.47
C VAL A 244 7.44 0.45 16.10
N ASP A 245 8.38 0.27 16.99
CA ASP A 245 9.22 1.32 17.58
C ASP A 245 10.50 1.55 16.76
N ASP A 246 11.30 2.54 17.14
CA ASP A 246 12.58 2.91 16.52
C ASP A 246 12.51 3.12 14.99
N THR A 247 11.41 3.67 14.51
CA THR A 247 11.18 4.03 13.11
C THR A 247 10.16 5.16 13.04
N TYR A 248 10.13 5.91 11.91
CA TYR A 248 9.13 6.94 11.65
C TYR A 248 8.14 6.49 10.57
N HIS A 249 7.63 7.41 9.76
CA HIS A 249 6.53 7.16 8.81
C HIS A 249 6.87 6.20 7.67
N VAL A 250 8.07 6.34 7.08
CA VAL A 250 8.48 5.58 5.87
C VAL A 250 9.04 4.22 6.25
N LEU A 251 8.19 3.33 6.75
CA LEU A 251 8.54 2.01 7.30
C LEU A 251 9.39 1.15 6.35
N THR A 252 9.25 1.34 5.05
CA THR A 252 9.93 0.53 4.03
C THR A 252 11.39 0.90 3.83
N LEU A 253 11.82 2.09 4.26
CA LEU A 253 13.19 2.59 4.10
C LEU A 253 13.94 2.75 5.40
N ASP A 254 13.22 2.89 6.52
CA ASP A 254 13.77 3.24 7.80
C ASP A 254 14.45 2.05 8.53
N ARG A 255 14.86 2.24 9.77
CA ARG A 255 15.64 1.29 10.59
C ARG A 255 15.01 -0.09 10.67
N ARG A 256 13.69 -0.15 10.86
CA ARG A 256 12.94 -1.41 11.07
C ARG A 256 12.38 -2.02 9.76
N LYS A 257 12.84 -1.57 8.58
CA LYS A 257 12.38 -2.06 7.27
C LYS A 257 12.44 -3.58 7.09
N HIS A 258 13.42 -4.23 7.72
CA HIS A 258 13.56 -5.70 7.62
C HIS A 258 12.50 -6.42 8.45
N ASP A 259 12.22 -5.95 9.67
CA ASP A 259 11.19 -6.52 10.55
C ASP A 259 9.79 -6.31 9.94
N VAL A 260 9.54 -5.12 9.39
CA VAL A 260 8.31 -4.80 8.66
C VAL A 260 8.13 -5.73 7.47
N ALA A 261 9.16 -5.89 6.64
CA ALA A 261 9.11 -6.76 5.46
C ALA A 261 8.91 -8.24 5.85
N GLU A 262 9.57 -8.70 6.93
CA GLU A 262 9.39 -10.05 7.49
C GLU A 262 7.96 -10.27 7.95
N ARG A 263 7.38 -9.31 8.69
CA ARG A 263 6.01 -9.40 9.21
C ARG A 263 4.98 -9.46 8.09
N VAL A 264 5.13 -8.63 7.06
CA VAL A 264 4.24 -8.63 5.88
C VAL A 264 4.36 -9.95 5.11
N ALA A 265 5.58 -10.40 4.83
CA ALA A 265 5.80 -11.67 4.12
C ALA A 265 5.23 -12.85 4.91
N GLY A 266 5.47 -12.92 6.22
CA GLY A 266 4.91 -13.96 7.08
C GLY A 266 3.39 -13.95 7.12
N PHE A 267 2.75 -12.79 7.14
CA PHE A 267 1.29 -12.68 7.07
C PHE A 267 0.77 -13.24 5.75
N PHE A 268 1.32 -12.83 4.61
CA PHE A 268 0.87 -13.32 3.31
C PHE A 268 1.14 -14.82 3.10
N LEU A 269 2.27 -15.34 3.59
CA LEU A 269 2.56 -16.79 3.54
C LEU A 269 1.51 -17.61 4.31
N ARG A 270 1.15 -17.19 5.54
CA ARG A 270 0.10 -17.87 6.31
C ARG A 270 -1.26 -17.83 5.63
N ARG A 271 -1.60 -16.70 5.01
CA ARG A 271 -2.86 -16.55 4.27
C ARG A 271 -2.89 -17.43 3.02
N ASN A 272 -1.78 -17.47 2.27
CA ASN A 272 -1.67 -18.29 1.08
C ASN A 272 -1.77 -19.78 1.40
N ALA A 273 -1.12 -20.25 2.47
CA ALA A 273 -1.24 -21.62 2.94
C ALA A 273 -2.68 -21.98 3.33
N ALA A 274 -3.37 -21.10 4.06
CA ALA A 274 -4.76 -21.33 4.43
C ALA A 274 -5.73 -21.43 3.23
N ILE A 275 -5.47 -20.71 2.13
CA ILE A 275 -6.24 -20.83 0.89
C ILE A 275 -6.00 -22.19 0.24
N ALA A 276 -4.75 -22.61 0.11
CA ALA A 276 -4.38 -23.91 -0.46
C ALA A 276 -4.99 -25.10 0.34
N ASP A 277 -5.03 -25.00 1.67
CA ASP A 277 -5.65 -26.03 2.51
C ASP A 277 -7.17 -26.14 2.24
N VAL A 278 -7.88 -25.03 2.09
CA VAL A 278 -9.31 -25.00 1.78
C VAL A 278 -9.60 -25.61 0.39
N GLU A 279 -8.81 -25.23 -0.61
CA GLU A 279 -8.94 -25.78 -1.98
C GLU A 279 -8.70 -27.30 -2.01
N SER A 280 -7.70 -27.78 -1.28
CA SER A 280 -7.38 -29.20 -1.12
C SER A 280 -8.55 -29.99 -0.50
N LEU A 281 -9.18 -29.44 0.54
CA LEU A 281 -10.33 -30.08 1.19
C LEU A 281 -11.55 -30.15 0.25
N HIS A 282 -11.80 -29.10 -0.54
CA HIS A 282 -12.89 -29.11 -1.50
C HIS A 282 -12.67 -30.12 -2.64
N LEU A 283 -11.44 -30.28 -3.12
CA LEU A 283 -11.11 -31.28 -4.14
C LEU A 283 -11.30 -32.70 -3.61
N THR A 284 -10.88 -32.96 -2.38
CA THR A 284 -11.07 -34.30 -1.74
C THR A 284 -12.54 -34.62 -1.56
N ALA A 285 -13.33 -33.68 -1.04
CA ALA A 285 -14.78 -33.86 -0.88
C ALA A 285 -15.53 -34.10 -2.20
N ALA A 286 -15.11 -33.39 -3.28
CA ALA A 286 -15.68 -33.61 -4.62
C ALA A 286 -15.35 -35.00 -5.21
N CYS A 287 -14.14 -35.52 -4.95
CA CYS A 287 -13.76 -36.87 -5.36
C CYS A 287 -14.54 -37.96 -4.59
N ASP A 288 -14.78 -37.77 -3.30
CA ASP A 288 -15.56 -38.72 -2.50
C ASP A 288 -17.01 -38.79 -2.93
N ILE A 289 -17.64 -37.68 -3.34
CA ILE A 289 -19.01 -37.66 -3.89
C ILE A 289 -19.07 -38.36 -5.24
N ALA A 290 -18.07 -38.14 -6.11
CA ALA A 290 -18.03 -38.78 -7.45
C ALA A 290 -17.69 -40.28 -7.38
N GLY A 291 -17.01 -40.75 -6.34
CA GLY A 291 -16.67 -42.17 -6.14
C GLY A 291 -17.78 -43.01 -5.48
N GLY A 292 -18.76 -42.35 -4.84
CA GLY A 292 -19.87 -43.03 -4.14
C GLY A 292 -20.97 -43.65 -5.04
N ASP A 293 -21.04 -43.28 -6.30
CA ASP A 293 -22.11 -43.70 -7.21
C ASP A 293 -21.83 -45.00 -8.04
N ILE A 294 -20.72 -45.72 -7.78
CA ILE A 294 -20.35 -46.91 -8.58
C ILE A 294 -20.66 -48.25 -7.90
N HIS A 295 -21.34 -48.28 -6.76
CA HIS A 295 -21.68 -49.53 -6.08
C HIS A 295 -23.17 -49.74 -5.83
N HIS A 296 -24.04 -49.67 -6.87
CA HIS A 296 -25.32 -50.37 -6.85
C HIS A 296 -25.79 -50.71 -8.29
N GLY A 297 -25.48 -51.90 -8.74
CA GLY A 297 -26.05 -52.42 -9.99
C GLY A 297 -25.38 -53.67 -10.52
N ASN A 298 -25.36 -54.78 -9.74
CA ASN A 298 -25.39 -56.10 -10.34
C ASN A 298 -25.75 -57.18 -9.27
N ARG A 299 -27.03 -57.39 -9.12
CA ARG A 299 -27.58 -58.68 -8.73
C ARG A 299 -28.82 -58.88 -9.56
N PHE A 300 -28.66 -59.66 -10.64
CA PHE A 300 -29.57 -60.74 -11.03
C PHE A 300 -28.93 -61.49 -12.22
#